data_262f19bbddd098fc7f086005cd1a54ca
#
_entry.id   262f19bbddd098fc7f086005cd1a54ca
#
_cell.length_a   1.000
_cell.length_b   1.000
_cell.length_c   1.000
_cell.angle_alpha   90.00
_cell.angle_beta   90.00
_cell.angle_gamma   90.00
#
_symmetry.space_group_name_H-M   'P 1'
#
loop_
_entity.id
_entity.type
_entity.pdbx_description
1 polymer ?
#
loop_
_entity_poly.entity_id
_entity_poly.type
_entity_poly.pdbx_seq_one_letter_code
_entity_poly.pdbx_strand_id
1 'polypeptide(L)'
;LHNLENASHSVPFIKGSPAIGKSALVFEVAQTLADKSKLKLVRDAKDRPTYNVKPKKNEFGFGDFRVAMYEPIDFSGIPIVDFKKDGTAVQKRALLDNLPTDKNSKGLLFLDEVAQASPALQNTIRQLTFEGRIGTDYVLPTGWKIILAGNHSTDRAGAQRILTHFQSACLTLELIPDANEWLEWGYGNDINAD
;
A
#
# COMPACT_ATOMS: atom_id res chain seq x y z
N LEU A 1 11.70 12.27 -5.18
CA LEU A 1 11.30 12.16 -3.76
C LEU A 1 10.92 13.53 -3.15
N HIS A 2 11.61 14.63 -3.57
CA HIS A 2 11.34 15.98 -3.04
C HIS A 2 9.92 16.50 -3.37
N ASN A 3 9.30 16.01 -4.45
CA ASN A 3 7.95 16.40 -4.85
C ASN A 3 6.82 15.68 -4.06
N LEU A 4 7.13 14.61 -3.33
CA LEU A 4 6.14 13.87 -2.54
C LEU A 4 5.83 14.54 -1.19
N GLU A 5 6.72 15.41 -0.70
CA GLU A 5 6.51 16.13 0.57
C GLU A 5 5.60 17.36 0.39
N ASN A 6 5.56 17.93 -0.82
CA ASN A 6 4.80 19.15 -1.14
C ASN A 6 3.54 18.91 -1.96
N ALA A 7 3.32 17.70 -2.49
CA ALA A 7 2.08 17.34 -3.15
C ALA A 7 1.03 16.99 -2.08
N SER A 8 0.40 18.02 -1.52
CA SER A 8 -0.78 17.83 -0.70
C SER A 8 -1.80 17.00 -1.50
N HIS A 9 -2.00 15.74 -1.10
CA HIS A 9 -3.08 14.84 -1.50
C HIS A 9 -2.91 13.94 -2.74
N SER A 10 -1.79 13.90 -3.44
CA SER A 10 -1.60 12.95 -4.54
C SER A 10 -0.94 11.67 -4.06
N VAL A 11 -1.66 10.55 -4.11
CA VAL A 11 -1.09 9.24 -3.77
C VAL A 11 -0.37 8.67 -4.99
N PRO A 12 0.90 8.20 -4.85
CA PRO A 12 1.64 7.60 -5.94
C PRO A 12 0.97 6.30 -6.40
N PHE A 13 0.82 6.15 -7.71
CA PHE A 13 0.38 4.93 -8.33
C PHE A 13 1.41 4.49 -9.37
N ILE A 14 2.17 3.44 -9.04
CA ILE A 14 3.22 2.89 -9.89
C ILE A 14 2.60 1.93 -10.89
N LYS A 15 2.69 2.28 -12.18
CA LYS A 15 2.29 1.43 -13.29
C LYS A 15 3.51 0.84 -13.99
N GLY A 16 3.35 -0.37 -14.49
CA GLY A 16 4.37 -1.01 -15.31
C GLY A 16 4.09 -2.50 -15.52
N SER A 17 4.76 -3.12 -16.47
CA SER A 17 4.60 -4.54 -16.79
C SER A 17 4.91 -5.45 -15.59
N PRO A 18 4.40 -6.68 -15.55
CA PRO A 18 4.77 -7.64 -14.53
C PRO A 18 6.29 -7.84 -14.44
N ALA A 19 6.79 -8.06 -13.23
CA ALA A 19 8.19 -8.40 -12.94
C ALA A 19 9.26 -7.33 -13.25
N ILE A 20 8.88 -6.06 -13.53
CA ILE A 20 9.86 -4.97 -13.80
C ILE A 20 10.45 -4.31 -12.54
N GLY A 21 10.22 -4.85 -11.35
CA GLY A 21 10.82 -4.32 -10.13
C GLY A 21 9.95 -3.32 -9.35
N LYS A 22 8.63 -3.20 -9.61
CA LYS A 22 7.74 -2.28 -8.86
C LYS A 22 7.85 -2.46 -7.34
N SER A 23 7.80 -3.69 -6.86
CA SER A 23 7.89 -3.98 -5.42
C SER A 23 9.28 -3.65 -4.86
N ALA A 24 10.36 -3.92 -5.62
CA ALA A 24 11.72 -3.56 -5.22
C ALA A 24 11.87 -2.04 -5.04
N LEU A 25 11.36 -1.25 -5.98
CA LEU A 25 11.33 0.21 -5.86
C LEU A 25 10.59 0.67 -4.60
N VAL A 26 9.44 0.06 -4.29
CA VAL A 26 8.67 0.41 -3.08
C VAL A 26 9.44 0.03 -1.80
N PHE A 27 10.21 -1.07 -1.82
CA PHE A 27 11.05 -1.45 -0.69
C PHE A 27 12.17 -0.44 -0.41
N GLU A 28 12.80 0.11 -1.45
CA GLU A 28 13.78 1.19 -1.33
C GLU A 28 13.13 2.49 -0.81
N VAL A 29 11.93 2.81 -1.29
CA VAL A 29 11.18 3.95 -0.77
C VAL A 29 10.84 3.76 0.71
N ALA A 30 10.44 2.55 1.13
CA ALA A 30 10.17 2.25 2.54
C ALA A 30 11.42 2.44 3.40
N GLN A 31 12.59 1.99 2.93
CA GLN A 31 13.87 2.20 3.62
C GLN A 31 14.19 3.69 3.75
N THR A 32 14.08 4.43 2.65
CA THR A 32 14.33 5.88 2.64
C THR A 32 13.43 6.64 3.63
N LEU A 33 12.15 6.26 3.71
CA LEU A 33 11.20 6.87 4.66
C LEU A 33 11.50 6.49 6.11
N ALA A 34 11.94 5.26 6.36
CA ALA A 34 12.37 4.81 7.67
C ALA A 34 13.59 5.61 8.15
N ASP A 35 14.61 5.76 7.29
CA ASP A 35 15.83 6.50 7.58
C ASP A 35 15.56 7.98 7.87
N LYS A 36 14.75 8.63 7.03
CA LYS A 36 14.29 10.01 7.25
C LYS A 36 13.55 10.17 8.58
N SER A 37 12.82 9.14 8.99
CA SER A 37 12.09 9.10 10.26
C SER A 37 12.97 8.69 11.44
N LYS A 38 14.24 8.33 11.21
CA LYS A 38 15.18 7.75 12.19
C LYS A 38 14.61 6.52 12.89
N LEU A 39 13.91 5.68 12.12
CA LEU A 39 13.29 4.44 12.56
C LEU A 39 13.92 3.25 11.81
N LYS A 40 13.86 2.06 12.42
CA LYS A 40 14.37 0.83 11.82
C LYS A 40 13.31 0.17 10.96
N LEU A 41 13.56 0.00 9.67
CA LEU A 41 12.76 -0.89 8.81
C LEU A 41 13.16 -2.34 9.09
N VAL A 42 12.21 -3.16 9.53
CA VAL A 42 12.45 -4.58 9.81
C VAL A 42 12.43 -5.36 8.51
N ARG A 43 13.44 -6.21 8.30
CA ARG A 43 13.61 -7.01 7.08
C ARG A 43 13.66 -8.52 7.39
N ASP A 44 13.25 -9.32 6.41
CA ASP A 44 13.33 -10.78 6.47
C ASP A 44 14.75 -11.30 6.04
N ALA A 45 14.92 -12.61 6.05
CA ALA A 45 16.17 -13.24 5.64
C ALA A 45 16.54 -13.05 4.15
N LYS A 46 15.61 -12.57 3.33
CA LYS A 46 15.81 -12.22 1.91
C LYS A 46 15.93 -10.72 1.69
N ASP A 47 16.25 -10.00 2.76
CA ASP A 47 16.40 -8.53 2.77
C ASP A 47 15.17 -7.76 2.28
N ARG A 48 13.97 -8.33 2.41
CA ARG A 48 12.71 -7.65 2.09
C ARG A 48 12.08 -7.06 3.34
N PRO A 49 11.40 -5.89 3.25
CA PRO A 49 10.65 -5.38 4.38
C PRO A 49 9.67 -6.42 4.92
N THR A 50 9.72 -6.67 6.21
CA THR A 50 8.82 -7.60 6.88
C THR A 50 7.45 -6.92 7.07
N TYR A 51 6.36 -7.65 6.77
CA TYR A 51 5.02 -7.19 7.09
C TYR A 51 4.91 -6.89 8.58
N ASN A 52 4.66 -5.64 8.91
CA ASN A 52 4.60 -5.15 10.29
C ASN A 52 3.71 -3.89 10.36
N VAL A 53 2.43 -4.08 10.53
CA VAL A 53 1.46 -2.98 10.69
C VAL A 53 1.29 -2.53 12.16
N LYS A 54 1.98 -3.20 13.09
CA LYS A 54 2.07 -2.87 14.51
C LYS A 54 3.52 -2.67 14.93
N PRO A 55 4.23 -1.69 14.33
CA PRO A 55 5.65 -1.48 14.62
C PRO A 55 5.85 -1.05 16.08
N LYS A 56 6.97 -1.47 16.65
CA LYS A 56 7.43 -0.95 17.94
C LYS A 56 7.84 0.52 17.80
N LYS A 57 8.04 1.20 18.93
CA LYS A 57 8.34 2.64 18.98
C LYS A 57 9.54 3.07 18.13
N ASN A 58 10.52 2.19 17.93
CA ASN A 58 11.75 2.44 17.17
C ASN A 58 11.72 1.81 15.76
N GLU A 59 10.58 1.26 15.35
CA GLU A 59 10.43 0.60 14.07
C GLU A 59 9.56 1.43 13.13
N PHE A 60 9.85 1.33 11.82
CA PHE A 60 9.01 1.82 10.74
C PHE A 60 8.17 0.66 10.24
N GLY A 61 6.86 0.84 10.23
CA GLY A 61 5.92 -0.19 9.81
C GLY A 61 5.91 -0.39 8.29
N PHE A 62 5.57 -1.59 7.86
CA PHE A 62 5.39 -1.93 6.46
C PHE A 62 4.22 -2.89 6.28
N GLY A 63 3.25 -2.53 5.45
CA GLY A 63 2.13 -3.39 5.06
C GLY A 63 2.20 -3.64 3.55
N ASP A 64 2.42 -4.90 3.15
CA ASP A 64 2.42 -5.34 1.76
C ASP A 64 1.14 -6.12 1.47
N PHE A 65 0.26 -5.55 0.68
CA PHE A 65 -1.03 -6.12 0.33
C PHE A 65 -1.13 -6.34 -1.16
N ARG A 66 -1.24 -7.60 -1.56
CA ARG A 66 -1.72 -7.95 -2.91
C ARG A 66 -3.23 -7.88 -2.90
N VAL A 67 -3.75 -6.72 -3.23
CA VAL A 67 -5.17 -6.38 -3.06
C VAL A 67 -6.10 -7.37 -3.74
N ALA A 68 -5.69 -7.96 -4.86
CA ALA A 68 -6.46 -8.98 -5.59
C ALA A 68 -6.74 -10.26 -4.77
N MET A 69 -6.01 -10.51 -3.68
CA MET A 69 -6.18 -11.67 -2.81
C MET A 69 -7.14 -11.44 -1.64
N TYR A 70 -7.71 -10.23 -1.54
CA TYR A 70 -8.55 -9.82 -0.43
C TYR A 70 -9.98 -9.56 -0.87
N GLU A 71 -10.88 -9.69 0.09
CA GLU A 71 -12.28 -9.30 -0.04
C GLU A 71 -12.53 -7.95 0.64
N PRO A 72 -13.60 -7.22 0.29
CA PRO A 72 -13.92 -5.94 0.93
C PRO A 72 -13.99 -6.01 2.46
N ILE A 73 -14.42 -7.15 3.01
CA ILE A 73 -14.56 -7.38 4.45
C ILE A 73 -13.21 -7.40 5.17
N ASP A 74 -12.13 -7.81 4.48
CA ASP A 74 -10.78 -7.85 5.05
C ASP A 74 -10.24 -6.46 5.39
N PHE A 75 -10.74 -5.44 4.72
CA PHE A 75 -10.41 -4.04 4.99
C PHE A 75 -11.49 -3.32 5.80
N SER A 76 -12.76 -3.56 5.48
CA SER A 76 -13.86 -2.86 6.12
C SER A 76 -14.28 -3.44 7.47
N GLY A 77 -13.80 -4.63 7.82
CA GLY A 77 -14.14 -5.33 9.05
C GLY A 77 -15.50 -6.02 9.01
N ILE A 78 -15.71 -6.94 9.96
CA ILE A 78 -16.92 -7.74 10.10
C ILE A 78 -17.98 -6.91 10.83
N PRO A 79 -19.20 -6.76 10.30
CA PRO A 79 -20.27 -6.08 11.00
C PRO A 79 -20.68 -6.91 12.23
N ILE A 80 -20.72 -6.25 13.38
CA ILE A 80 -21.20 -6.81 14.65
C ILE A 80 -22.32 -5.94 15.20
N VAL A 81 -23.27 -6.56 15.88
CA VAL A 81 -24.31 -5.85 16.61
C VAL A 81 -23.91 -5.79 18.07
N ASP A 82 -23.90 -4.59 18.60
CA ASP A 82 -23.67 -4.31 20.01
C ASP A 82 -24.93 -3.62 20.60
N PHE A 83 -25.13 -3.71 21.91
CA PHE A 83 -26.28 -3.10 22.55
C PHE A 83 -25.82 -2.08 23.58
N LYS A 84 -26.39 -0.88 23.49
CA LYS A 84 -26.22 0.13 24.55
C LYS A 84 -26.93 -0.29 25.82
N LYS A 85 -26.63 0.38 26.92
CA LYS A 85 -27.27 0.13 28.22
C LYS A 85 -28.79 0.33 28.21
N ASP A 86 -29.29 1.14 27.29
CA ASP A 86 -30.74 1.39 27.09
C ASP A 86 -31.43 0.35 26.18
N GLY A 87 -30.71 -0.71 25.76
CA GLY A 87 -31.22 -1.74 24.85
C GLY A 87 -31.16 -1.37 23.37
N THR A 88 -30.69 -0.17 23.00
CA THR A 88 -30.58 0.24 21.59
C THR A 88 -29.50 -0.59 20.90
N ALA A 89 -29.85 -1.24 19.78
CA ALA A 89 -28.90 -1.94 18.93
C ALA A 89 -28.02 -0.93 18.17
N VAL A 90 -26.72 -1.14 18.17
CA VAL A 90 -25.74 -0.36 17.45
C VAL A 90 -24.91 -1.28 16.58
N GLN A 91 -24.83 -0.99 15.30
CA GLN A 91 -23.89 -1.69 14.42
C GLN A 91 -22.50 -1.10 14.58
N LYS A 92 -21.52 -1.94 14.85
CA LYS A 92 -20.08 -1.65 14.83
C LYS A 92 -19.40 -2.55 13.82
N ARG A 93 -18.15 -2.25 13.48
CA ARG A 93 -17.32 -3.15 12.69
C ARG A 93 -16.13 -3.62 13.52
N ALA A 94 -15.97 -4.93 13.62
CA ALA A 94 -14.75 -5.55 14.12
C ALA A 94 -13.70 -5.50 13.01
N LEU A 95 -12.76 -4.57 13.11
CA LEU A 95 -11.64 -4.48 12.17
C LEU A 95 -10.73 -5.69 12.33
N LEU A 96 -10.25 -6.21 11.22
CA LEU A 96 -9.24 -7.25 11.24
C LEU A 96 -7.88 -6.65 11.58
N ASP A 97 -6.98 -7.51 12.06
CA ASP A 97 -5.68 -7.12 12.63
C ASP A 97 -4.61 -6.83 11.55
N ASN A 98 -5.05 -6.48 10.35
CA ASN A 98 -4.22 -6.30 9.17
C ASN A 98 -3.91 -4.83 8.83
N LEU A 99 -4.44 -3.87 9.60
CA LEU A 99 -4.21 -2.45 9.38
C LEU A 99 -3.59 -1.79 10.61
N PRO A 100 -2.80 -0.71 10.44
CA PRO A 100 -2.19 0.00 11.54
C PRO A 100 -3.23 0.73 12.40
N THR A 101 -3.14 0.61 13.71
CA THR A 101 -4.08 1.20 14.66
C THR A 101 -3.44 2.15 15.67
N ASP A 102 -2.12 2.05 15.90
CA ASP A 102 -1.41 2.96 16.79
C ASP A 102 -1.21 4.33 16.15
N LYS A 103 -1.85 5.36 16.72
CA LYS A 103 -1.83 6.74 16.23
C LYS A 103 -0.43 7.37 16.19
N ASN A 104 0.51 6.85 16.96
CA ASN A 104 1.88 7.36 17.03
C ASN A 104 2.84 6.58 16.11
N SER A 105 2.39 5.50 15.51
CA SER A 105 3.19 4.71 14.61
C SER A 105 3.40 5.39 13.25
N LYS A 106 4.49 5.02 12.58
CA LYS A 106 4.81 5.47 11.23
C LYS A 106 5.08 4.27 10.35
N GLY A 107 4.71 4.38 9.09
CA GLY A 107 4.91 3.27 8.16
C GLY A 107 4.46 3.58 6.74
N LEU A 108 4.54 2.55 5.92
CA LEU A 108 4.12 2.54 4.52
C LEU A 108 3.16 1.37 4.28
N LEU A 109 1.99 1.65 3.71
CA LEU A 109 1.11 0.66 3.12
C LEU A 109 1.38 0.58 1.63
N PHE A 110 1.81 -0.58 1.17
CA PHE A 110 1.96 -0.91 -0.23
C PHE A 110 0.77 -1.75 -0.68
N LEU A 111 -0.03 -1.21 -1.59
CA LEU A 111 -1.24 -1.84 -2.12
C LEU A 111 -0.97 -2.21 -3.57
N ASP A 112 -0.59 -3.46 -3.80
CA ASP A 112 -0.25 -3.97 -5.13
C ASP A 112 -1.46 -4.64 -5.81
N GLU A 113 -1.42 -4.74 -7.12
CA GLU A 113 -2.44 -5.38 -7.95
C GLU A 113 -3.85 -4.76 -7.81
N VAL A 114 -3.94 -3.46 -7.53
CA VAL A 114 -5.23 -2.77 -7.30
C VAL A 114 -6.19 -2.91 -8.48
N ALA A 115 -5.67 -2.97 -9.72
CA ALA A 115 -6.48 -3.16 -10.93
C ALA A 115 -7.18 -4.52 -11.03
N GLN A 116 -6.69 -5.52 -10.27
CA GLN A 116 -7.24 -6.87 -10.28
C GLN A 116 -8.27 -7.10 -9.19
N ALA A 117 -8.40 -6.16 -8.27
CA ALA A 117 -9.37 -6.22 -7.18
C ALA A 117 -10.81 -6.04 -7.68
N SER A 118 -11.77 -6.61 -6.96
CA SER A 118 -13.19 -6.40 -7.25
C SER A 118 -13.57 -4.91 -7.17
N PRO A 119 -14.57 -4.42 -7.92
CA PRO A 119 -15.00 -3.02 -7.86
C PRO A 119 -15.37 -2.56 -6.44
N ALA A 120 -15.96 -3.44 -5.64
CA ALA A 120 -16.31 -3.16 -4.25
C ALA A 120 -15.05 -2.93 -3.40
N LEU A 121 -14.02 -3.78 -3.58
CA LEU A 121 -12.75 -3.61 -2.90
C LEU A 121 -11.99 -2.38 -3.37
N GLN A 122 -11.99 -2.09 -4.69
CA GLN A 122 -11.41 -0.85 -5.21
C GLN A 122 -12.03 0.40 -4.57
N ASN A 123 -13.34 0.42 -4.32
CA ASN A 123 -14.01 1.52 -3.63
C ASN A 123 -13.55 1.65 -2.17
N THR A 124 -13.38 0.53 -1.46
CA THR A 124 -12.86 0.53 -0.07
C THR A 124 -11.42 1.05 -0.02
N ILE A 125 -10.57 0.57 -0.93
CA ILE A 125 -9.17 1.03 -1.06
C ILE A 125 -9.13 2.51 -1.43
N ARG A 126 -10.00 2.97 -2.32
CA ARG A 126 -10.11 4.38 -2.68
C ARG A 126 -10.41 5.24 -1.45
N GLN A 127 -11.36 4.84 -0.62
CA GLN A 127 -11.68 5.58 0.61
C GLN A 127 -10.48 5.63 1.56
N LEU A 128 -9.81 4.49 1.78
CA LEU A 128 -8.59 4.42 2.58
C LEU A 128 -7.50 5.35 2.02
N THR A 129 -7.33 5.33 0.69
CA THR A 129 -6.24 6.04 0.01
C THR A 129 -6.40 7.55 0.06
N PHE A 130 -7.59 8.08 -0.20
CA PHE A 130 -7.81 9.52 -0.35
C PHE A 130 -8.43 10.19 0.88
N GLU A 131 -9.18 9.44 1.67
CA GLU A 131 -9.82 9.97 2.88
C GLU A 131 -9.09 9.55 4.15
N GLY A 132 -8.10 8.64 4.05
CA GLY A 132 -7.37 8.10 5.20
C GLY A 132 -8.27 7.32 6.17
N ARG A 133 -9.40 6.79 5.69
CA ARG A 133 -10.37 6.08 6.55
C ARG A 133 -11.09 4.97 5.79
N ILE A 134 -11.74 4.08 6.53
CA ILE A 134 -12.67 3.09 6.00
C ILE A 134 -13.95 3.16 6.83
N GLY A 135 -15.05 3.54 6.19
CA GLY A 135 -16.31 3.76 6.89
C GLY A 135 -16.17 4.82 7.98
N THR A 136 -16.80 4.56 9.14
CA THR A 136 -16.77 5.42 10.33
C THR A 136 -15.84 4.88 11.43
N ASP A 137 -15.42 3.62 11.31
CA ASP A 137 -14.82 2.88 12.41
C ASP A 137 -13.29 2.80 12.35
N TYR A 138 -12.70 3.09 11.18
CA TYR A 138 -11.26 3.06 10.98
C TYR A 138 -10.73 4.38 10.42
N VAL A 139 -9.64 4.87 11.03
CA VAL A 139 -8.85 6.02 10.55
C VAL A 139 -7.39 5.61 10.50
N LEU A 140 -6.77 5.78 9.34
CA LEU A 140 -5.34 5.53 9.15
C LEU A 140 -4.52 6.51 9.99
N PRO A 141 -3.56 6.05 10.79
CA PRO A 141 -2.68 6.94 11.54
C PRO A 141 -1.91 7.90 10.61
N THR A 142 -1.78 9.16 11.00
CA THR A 142 -1.19 10.23 10.16
C THR A 142 0.27 9.98 9.77
N GLY A 143 0.97 9.15 10.53
CA GLY A 143 2.36 8.74 10.24
C GLY A 143 2.48 7.71 9.10
N TRP A 144 1.37 7.18 8.59
CA TRP A 144 1.36 6.19 7.52
C TRP A 144 1.15 6.84 6.16
N LYS A 145 1.90 6.33 5.17
CA LYS A 145 1.78 6.70 3.77
C LYS A 145 1.26 5.52 2.97
N ILE A 146 0.68 5.79 1.81
CA ILE A 146 0.17 4.75 0.91
C ILE A 146 0.87 4.89 -0.44
N ILE A 147 1.29 3.76 -1.01
CA ILE A 147 1.73 3.63 -2.40
C ILE A 147 0.88 2.54 -3.04
N LEU A 148 0.39 2.82 -4.23
CA LEU A 148 -0.38 1.89 -5.04
C LEU A 148 0.49 1.35 -6.18
N ALA A 149 0.26 0.10 -6.59
CA ALA A 149 0.83 -0.43 -7.80
C ALA A 149 -0.18 -1.24 -8.60
N GLY A 150 0.11 -1.38 -9.89
CA GLY A 150 -0.69 -2.19 -10.79
C GLY A 150 -0.01 -2.38 -12.15
N ASN A 151 -0.48 -3.35 -12.90
CA ASN A 151 -0.03 -3.61 -14.26
C ASN A 151 -0.78 -2.73 -15.26
N HIS A 152 -0.27 -2.62 -16.49
CA HIS A 152 -1.01 -1.99 -17.57
C HIS A 152 -2.29 -2.79 -17.89
N SER A 153 -3.34 -2.09 -18.26
CA SER A 153 -4.61 -2.72 -18.64
C SER A 153 -4.50 -3.60 -19.90
N THR A 154 -3.43 -3.40 -20.69
CA THR A 154 -3.12 -4.17 -21.90
C THR A 154 -2.44 -5.50 -21.64
N ASP A 155 -1.86 -5.69 -20.43
CA ASP A 155 -0.96 -6.82 -20.16
C ASP A 155 -1.70 -8.13 -19.81
N ARG A 156 -3.02 -8.11 -19.62
CA ARG A 156 -3.83 -9.31 -19.36
C ARG A 156 -5.23 -9.21 -19.94
N ALA A 157 -5.59 -10.22 -20.72
CA ALA A 157 -7.00 -10.50 -21.04
C ALA A 157 -7.75 -10.82 -19.74
N GLY A 158 -8.73 -10.01 -19.34
CA GLY A 158 -9.54 -10.20 -18.13
C GLY A 158 -9.19 -9.30 -16.94
N ALA A 159 -8.19 -8.41 -17.04
CA ALA A 159 -7.97 -7.41 -16.00
C ALA A 159 -9.18 -6.47 -15.89
N GLN A 160 -9.75 -6.35 -14.72
CA GLN A 160 -10.77 -5.33 -14.47
C GLN A 160 -10.11 -3.95 -14.61
N ARG A 161 -10.82 -3.02 -15.25
CA ARG A 161 -10.32 -1.65 -15.34
C ARG A 161 -10.33 -1.02 -13.94
N ILE A 162 -9.24 -0.37 -13.58
CA ILE A 162 -9.27 0.54 -12.44
C ILE A 162 -10.36 1.56 -12.68
N LEU A 163 -11.19 1.79 -11.67
CA LEU A 163 -12.25 2.77 -11.75
C LEU A 163 -11.65 4.13 -12.16
N THR A 164 -12.15 4.73 -13.22
CA THR A 164 -11.56 5.94 -13.84
C THR A 164 -11.37 7.06 -12.81
N HIS A 165 -12.34 7.24 -11.92
CA HIS A 165 -12.29 8.24 -10.85
C HIS A 165 -11.27 7.92 -9.75
N PHE A 166 -10.85 6.66 -9.60
CA PHE A 166 -9.75 6.28 -8.70
C PHE A 166 -8.41 6.67 -9.32
N GLN A 167 -8.21 6.30 -10.58
CA GLN A 167 -6.96 6.58 -11.27
C GLN A 167 -6.68 8.08 -11.45
N SER A 168 -7.71 8.87 -11.77
CA SER A 168 -7.56 10.32 -12.00
C SER A 168 -7.15 11.11 -10.75
N ALA A 169 -7.36 10.54 -9.55
CA ALA A 169 -6.97 11.16 -8.29
C ALA A 169 -5.55 10.76 -7.83
N CYS A 170 -4.87 9.86 -8.55
CA CYS A 170 -3.52 9.41 -8.23
C CYS A 170 -2.47 10.17 -9.04
N LEU A 171 -1.27 10.32 -8.47
CA LEU A 171 -0.08 10.65 -9.21
C LEU A 171 0.45 9.37 -9.89
N THR A 172 0.13 9.18 -11.16
CA THR A 172 0.58 8.02 -11.91
C THR A 172 2.06 8.17 -12.29
N LEU A 173 2.86 7.19 -11.89
CA LEU A 173 4.26 7.04 -12.23
C LEU A 173 4.39 5.79 -13.11
N GLU A 174 4.87 5.96 -14.32
CA GLU A 174 5.10 4.84 -15.22
C GLU A 174 6.53 4.34 -15.08
N LEU A 175 6.67 3.05 -14.73
CA LEU A 175 7.97 2.39 -14.64
C LEU A 175 8.23 1.71 -15.98
N ILE A 176 9.21 2.24 -16.72
CA ILE A 176 9.65 1.73 -18.01
C ILE A 176 11.01 1.08 -17.80
N PRO A 177 11.19 -0.22 -18.17
CA PRO A 177 12.47 -0.88 -18.03
C PRO A 177 13.49 -0.27 -19.00
N ASP A 178 14.68 0.07 -18.50
CA ASP A 178 15.85 0.43 -19.31
C ASP A 178 16.92 -0.65 -19.14
N ALA A 179 17.36 -1.22 -20.25
CA ALA A 179 18.35 -2.30 -20.26
C ALA A 179 19.73 -1.81 -19.78
N ASN A 180 20.11 -0.56 -20.07
CA ASN A 180 21.41 -0.02 -19.66
C ASN A 180 21.42 0.26 -18.15
N GLU A 181 20.37 0.86 -17.61
CA GLU A 181 20.23 1.05 -16.16
C GLU A 181 20.22 -0.28 -15.42
N TRP A 182 19.57 -1.31 -15.99
CA TRP A 182 19.56 -2.66 -15.42
C TRP A 182 20.95 -3.30 -15.40
N LEU A 183 21.73 -3.15 -16.50
CA LEU A 183 23.09 -3.65 -16.56
C LEU A 183 24.01 -2.94 -15.56
N GLU A 184 23.93 -1.61 -15.47
CA GLU A 184 24.70 -0.83 -14.49
C GLU A 184 24.38 -1.27 -13.06
N TRP A 185 23.11 -1.44 -12.73
CA TRP A 185 22.68 -1.98 -11.44
C TRP A 185 23.19 -3.39 -11.21
N GLY A 186 23.11 -4.27 -12.21
CA GLY A 186 23.60 -5.66 -12.15
C GLY A 186 25.09 -5.74 -11.85
N TYR A 187 25.91 -4.96 -12.53
CA TYR A 187 27.37 -4.90 -12.28
C TYR A 187 27.68 -4.37 -10.87
N GLY A 188 26.92 -3.41 -10.38
CA GLY A 188 27.06 -2.89 -9.01
C GLY A 188 26.63 -3.86 -7.90
N ASN A 189 25.90 -4.93 -8.23
CA ASN A 189 25.39 -5.92 -7.29
C ASN A 189 25.94 -7.36 -7.54
N ASP A 190 27.12 -7.48 -8.16
CA ASP A 190 27.80 -8.75 -8.46
C ASP A 190 26.93 -9.77 -9.25
N ILE A 191 26.01 -9.29 -10.07
CA ILE A 191 25.27 -10.16 -10.99
C ILE A 191 26.15 -10.39 -12.20
N ASN A 192 26.74 -11.59 -12.30
CA ASN A 192 27.55 -11.97 -13.44
C ASN A 192 26.66 -12.10 -14.67
N ALA A 193 27.15 -11.59 -15.80
CA ALA A 193 26.50 -11.68 -17.11
C ALA A 193 26.93 -12.96 -17.86
N ASP A 194 26.92 -14.13 -17.19
CA ASP A 194 27.19 -15.43 -17.81
C ASP A 194 25.93 -16.00 -18.47
#